data_eac49b5dc09285c10efbac8fa5254f97
#
_entry.id   eac49b5dc09285c10efbac8fa5254f97
#
_cell.length_a   1.000
_cell.length_b   1.000
_cell.length_c   1.000
_cell.angle_alpha   90.00
_cell.angle_beta   90.00
_cell.angle_gamma   90.00
#
_symmetry.space_group_name_H-M   'P 1'
#
loop_
_entity.id
_entity.type
_entity.pdbx_description
1 polymer ?
#
loop_
_entity_poly.entity_id
_entity_poly.type
_entity_poly.pdbx_seq_one_letter_code
_entity_poly.pdbx_strand_id
1 'polypeptide(L)'
;MAPKTLYDKIWDTHIAHEAEDGICLLYIDRHLVHEVTSPQAFEGLRMTGRKVRAPEKTIAVPDHNVPTTLDRLQGIENEESRIQVEALDVNAREFGLVYYPVDDVRQGIVHIIGPEQGWTLPGMTIVCGDSHTATHGAFGSLAHGIGTSEVEHVLATQTLIQKKSKNMRVEVTGQLRPGVTAKDITLAIIGETGTAGGTGYVIEYCGEAIRSLSMEGRMTVCNMAIEGGARAGIIAPDGTTFEYCKGRPNAPSGKTWEAALTNWKTLYSDDDAYFDKVLTLKGEDIAPVVTWGTSPEDVLPITAHVPAAEDFTGGKVEAAKRSLDYMGLTAGTPLQDITIDTVFIGSCTNGRIEDLRAAAAILKGRKIKDGMRAMVVPGSGLVRAQAEEEGLADIFKEAGFEWRLAGCSMCLAMNPDQLQPGERCAATSNRNFEGRQGRGGRTHLMSPVMAAAAALTGKLTDVRKMM
;
A
#
# COMPACT_ATOMS: atom_id res chain seq x y z
N MET A 1 24.05 26.86 -4.36
CA MET A 1 23.64 25.64 -5.08
C MET A 1 22.23 25.86 -5.59
N ALA A 2 21.82 25.25 -6.70
CA ALA A 2 20.44 25.34 -7.14
C ALA A 2 19.50 24.70 -6.10
N PRO A 3 18.28 25.24 -5.88
CA PRO A 3 17.29 24.64 -5.01
C PRO A 3 16.96 23.22 -5.44
N LYS A 4 16.77 22.30 -4.48
CA LYS A 4 16.55 20.87 -4.72
C LYS A 4 15.25 20.40 -4.08
N THR A 5 14.54 19.51 -4.76
CA THR A 5 13.44 18.76 -4.15
C THR A 5 13.97 17.72 -3.16
N LEU A 6 13.09 17.19 -2.30
CA LEU A 6 13.43 16.06 -1.42
C LEU A 6 13.94 14.87 -2.24
N TYR A 7 13.26 14.57 -3.36
CA TYR A 7 13.68 13.50 -4.26
C TYR A 7 15.08 13.75 -4.81
N ASP A 8 15.40 14.98 -5.27
CA ASP A 8 16.73 15.33 -5.78
C ASP A 8 17.81 15.12 -4.71
N LYS A 9 17.54 15.54 -3.47
CA LYS A 9 18.49 15.39 -2.35
C LYS A 9 18.81 13.93 -2.08
N ILE A 10 17.79 13.05 -2.07
CA ILE A 10 18.00 11.62 -1.83
C ILE A 10 18.69 10.99 -3.04
N TRP A 11 18.22 11.27 -4.25
CA TRP A 11 18.81 10.74 -5.48
C TRP A 11 20.31 11.05 -5.56
N ASP A 12 20.67 12.32 -5.44
CA ASP A 12 22.05 12.79 -5.63
C ASP A 12 23.03 12.19 -4.62
N THR A 13 22.55 11.87 -3.40
CA THR A 13 23.39 11.22 -2.36
C THR A 13 23.56 9.73 -2.55
N HIS A 14 22.81 9.10 -3.45
CA HIS A 14 22.85 7.65 -3.69
C HIS A 14 23.42 7.27 -5.07
N ILE A 15 23.82 8.24 -5.89
CA ILE A 15 24.48 7.97 -7.16
C ILE A 15 25.87 7.38 -6.90
N ALA A 16 26.06 6.11 -7.28
CA ALA A 16 27.37 5.46 -7.25
C ALA A 16 28.15 5.73 -8.56
N HIS A 17 27.44 5.85 -9.67
CA HIS A 17 28.00 6.18 -10.98
C HIS A 17 26.92 6.78 -11.87
N GLU A 18 27.30 7.74 -12.73
CA GLU A 18 26.43 8.33 -13.76
C GLU A 18 27.12 8.20 -15.12
N ALA A 19 26.42 7.61 -16.08
CA ALA A 19 26.89 7.46 -17.45
C ALA A 19 26.57 8.74 -18.28
N GLU A 20 27.24 8.90 -19.42
CA GLU A 20 27.10 10.07 -20.29
C GLU A 20 25.67 10.30 -20.81
N ASP A 21 24.84 9.23 -20.89
CA ASP A 21 23.44 9.29 -21.32
C ASP A 21 22.45 9.57 -20.17
N GLY A 22 22.98 9.86 -18.97
CA GLY A 22 22.19 10.17 -17.77
C GLY A 22 21.58 8.93 -17.11
N ILE A 23 22.02 7.73 -17.47
CA ILE A 23 21.72 6.51 -16.74
C ILE A 23 22.61 6.45 -15.50
N CYS A 24 22.00 6.22 -14.34
CA CYS A 24 22.69 6.18 -13.05
C CYS A 24 22.72 4.76 -12.49
N LEU A 25 23.82 4.42 -11.84
CA LEU A 25 23.89 3.30 -10.91
C LEU A 25 23.59 3.83 -9.51
N LEU A 26 22.42 3.51 -9.01
CA LEU A 26 21.90 3.99 -7.72
C LEU A 26 22.22 2.97 -6.63
N TYR A 27 22.85 3.39 -5.53
CA TYR A 27 23.04 2.55 -4.35
C TYR A 27 21.71 2.32 -3.65
N ILE A 28 21.48 1.08 -3.16
CA ILE A 28 20.24 0.68 -2.48
C ILE A 28 20.54 0.37 -1.01
N ASP A 29 19.90 1.11 -0.09
CA ASP A 29 20.11 0.92 1.35
C ASP A 29 19.42 -0.31 1.90
N ARG A 30 18.22 -0.62 1.39
CA ARG A 30 17.42 -1.76 1.85
C ARG A 30 16.78 -2.49 0.68
N HIS A 31 16.83 -3.81 0.75
CA HIS A 31 16.14 -4.68 -0.20
C HIS A 31 15.13 -5.54 0.55
N LEU A 32 13.86 -5.41 0.24
CA LEU A 32 12.78 -6.23 0.77
C LEU A 32 12.47 -7.33 -0.24
N VAL A 33 12.32 -8.56 0.24
CA VAL A 33 12.17 -9.75 -0.62
C VAL A 33 10.99 -10.59 -0.13
N HIS A 34 10.16 -11.04 -1.05
CA HIS A 34 9.06 -11.96 -0.78
C HIS A 34 9.06 -13.15 -1.75
N GLU A 35 8.18 -14.12 -1.53
CA GLU A 35 8.21 -15.42 -2.21
C GLU A 35 7.88 -15.37 -3.70
N VAL A 36 7.14 -14.36 -4.19
CA VAL A 36 6.64 -14.35 -5.58
C VAL A 36 7.71 -13.96 -6.60
N THR A 37 8.53 -12.95 -6.31
CA THR A 37 9.48 -12.36 -7.27
C THR A 37 10.94 -12.76 -7.04
N SER A 38 11.21 -13.60 -6.04
CA SER A 38 12.56 -13.93 -5.63
C SER A 38 13.11 -15.29 -6.10
N PRO A 39 12.32 -16.34 -6.37
CA PRO A 39 12.88 -17.66 -6.67
C PRO A 39 13.86 -17.65 -7.84
N GLN A 40 13.49 -17.03 -8.97
CA GLN A 40 14.33 -16.93 -10.16
C GLN A 40 15.58 -16.07 -9.94
N ALA A 41 15.46 -15.02 -9.11
CA ALA A 41 16.60 -14.17 -8.78
C ALA A 41 17.67 -14.94 -8.00
N PHE A 42 17.28 -15.75 -7.01
CA PHE A 42 18.23 -16.61 -6.28
C PHE A 42 18.81 -17.72 -7.15
N GLU A 43 18.01 -18.29 -8.06
CA GLU A 43 18.52 -19.27 -9.02
C GLU A 43 19.59 -18.65 -9.93
N GLY A 44 19.38 -17.43 -10.42
CA GLY A 44 20.38 -16.69 -11.20
C GLY A 44 21.69 -16.48 -10.43
N LEU A 45 21.62 -16.18 -9.14
CA LEU A 45 22.80 -16.08 -8.27
C LEU A 45 23.55 -17.43 -8.20
N ARG A 46 22.84 -18.54 -8.00
CA ARG A 46 23.46 -19.89 -7.94
C ARG A 46 24.14 -20.24 -9.26
N MET A 47 23.44 -20.07 -10.38
CA MET A 47 23.98 -20.39 -11.73
C MET A 47 25.25 -19.61 -12.04
N THR A 48 25.34 -18.36 -11.53
CA THR A 48 26.51 -17.49 -11.76
C THR A 48 27.56 -17.58 -10.65
N GLY A 49 27.33 -18.38 -9.60
CA GLY A 49 28.23 -18.52 -8.44
C GLY A 49 28.33 -17.23 -7.59
N ARG A 50 27.33 -16.35 -7.65
CA ARG A 50 27.33 -15.09 -6.91
C ARG A 50 26.68 -15.26 -5.55
N LYS A 51 27.13 -14.43 -4.61
CA LYS A 51 26.56 -14.32 -3.26
C LYS A 51 25.68 -13.07 -3.17
N VAL A 52 24.79 -13.02 -2.20
CA VAL A 52 24.12 -11.77 -1.84
C VAL A 52 25.17 -10.81 -1.26
N ARG A 53 25.19 -9.59 -1.80
CA ARG A 53 26.22 -8.58 -1.50
C ARG A 53 26.14 -8.06 -0.06
N ALA A 54 24.92 -7.83 0.43
CA ALA A 54 24.65 -7.28 1.76
C ALA A 54 23.45 -7.99 2.39
N PRO A 55 23.61 -9.25 2.86
CA PRO A 55 22.52 -10.01 3.44
C PRO A 55 21.91 -9.35 4.68
N GLU A 56 22.69 -8.59 5.45
CA GLU A 56 22.24 -7.83 6.61
C GLU A 56 21.36 -6.61 6.26
N LYS A 57 21.28 -6.24 4.98
CA LYS A 57 20.43 -5.16 4.46
C LYS A 57 19.24 -5.69 3.66
N THR A 58 19.13 -7.00 3.56
CA THR A 58 18.08 -7.69 2.80
C THR A 58 17.16 -8.43 3.77
N ILE A 59 15.86 -8.10 3.73
CA ILE A 59 14.85 -8.68 4.60
C ILE A 59 13.90 -9.51 3.76
N ALA A 60 13.71 -10.76 4.14
CA ALA A 60 12.80 -11.69 3.48
C ALA A 60 11.59 -12.01 4.37
N VAL A 61 10.40 -12.08 3.76
CA VAL A 61 9.15 -12.47 4.43
C VAL A 61 8.18 -13.04 3.40
N PRO A 62 7.48 -14.15 3.66
CA PRO A 62 6.38 -14.62 2.82
C PRO A 62 5.10 -13.88 3.21
N ASP A 63 4.36 -13.35 2.22
CA ASP A 63 3.15 -12.54 2.47
C ASP A 63 2.04 -12.69 1.44
N HIS A 64 2.35 -13.03 0.19
CA HIS A 64 1.40 -13.09 -0.92
C HIS A 64 0.66 -14.42 -1.01
N ASN A 65 1.42 -15.53 -1.00
CA ASN A 65 0.92 -16.89 -1.15
C ASN A 65 0.58 -17.58 0.19
N VAL A 66 0.63 -16.84 1.28
CA VAL A 66 0.38 -17.36 2.62
C VAL A 66 -1.11 -17.31 2.91
N PRO A 67 -1.76 -18.46 3.22
CA PRO A 67 -3.15 -18.46 3.68
C PRO A 67 -3.31 -17.66 4.97
N THR A 68 -4.47 -17.06 5.16
CA THR A 68 -4.77 -16.28 6.37
C THR A 68 -5.66 -17.01 7.36
N THR A 69 -5.98 -18.27 7.08
CA THR A 69 -6.72 -19.18 7.96
C THR A 69 -5.82 -19.77 9.05
N LEU A 70 -6.42 -20.15 10.19
CA LEU A 70 -5.67 -20.61 11.36
C LEU A 70 -4.93 -21.95 11.15
N ASP A 71 -5.35 -22.72 10.16
CA ASP A 71 -4.77 -24.02 9.79
C ASP A 71 -3.48 -23.90 8.97
N ARG A 72 -3.11 -22.68 8.50
CA ARG A 72 -1.89 -22.47 7.71
C ARG A 72 -0.62 -23.01 8.37
N LEU A 73 -0.58 -23.07 9.70
CA LEU A 73 0.56 -23.60 10.46
C LEU A 73 0.65 -25.13 10.39
N GLN A 74 -0.40 -25.80 9.91
CA GLN A 74 -0.40 -27.26 9.64
C GLN A 74 0.14 -27.58 8.24
N GLY A 75 0.28 -26.54 7.38
CA GLY A 75 0.79 -26.61 6.02
C GLY A 75 -0.01 -25.75 5.06
N ILE A 76 0.56 -25.48 3.89
CA ILE A 76 -0.08 -24.75 2.78
C ILE A 76 -0.58 -25.80 1.79
N GLU A 77 -1.91 -25.92 1.65
CA GLU A 77 -2.54 -26.93 0.79
C GLU A 77 -2.29 -26.71 -0.70
N ASN A 78 -2.34 -25.44 -1.13
CA ASN A 78 -2.05 -25.12 -2.53
C ASN A 78 -0.57 -25.38 -2.82
N GLU A 79 -0.29 -26.30 -3.76
CA GLU A 79 1.05 -26.78 -4.07
C GLU A 79 1.95 -25.66 -4.63
N GLU A 80 1.43 -24.80 -5.53
CA GLU A 80 2.22 -23.71 -6.11
C GLU A 80 2.61 -22.67 -5.05
N SER A 81 1.67 -22.31 -4.18
CA SER A 81 1.91 -21.42 -3.04
C SER A 81 2.93 -21.99 -2.06
N ARG A 82 2.79 -23.29 -1.74
CA ARG A 82 3.71 -24.00 -0.85
C ARG A 82 5.14 -24.01 -1.40
N ILE A 83 5.31 -24.37 -2.67
CA ILE A 83 6.63 -24.37 -3.33
C ILE A 83 7.31 -23.01 -3.26
N GLN A 84 6.58 -21.93 -3.50
CA GLN A 84 7.15 -20.57 -3.47
C GLN A 84 7.55 -20.16 -2.05
N VAL A 85 6.73 -20.43 -1.05
CA VAL A 85 7.04 -20.13 0.36
C VAL A 85 8.24 -20.96 0.85
N GLU A 86 8.28 -22.27 0.54
CA GLU A 86 9.40 -23.14 0.88
C GLU A 86 10.70 -22.70 0.16
N ALA A 87 10.61 -22.28 -1.10
CA ALA A 87 11.76 -21.75 -1.83
C ALA A 87 12.32 -20.48 -1.17
N LEU A 88 11.46 -19.59 -0.68
CA LEU A 88 11.94 -18.41 0.04
C LEU A 88 12.64 -18.79 1.36
N ASP A 89 12.11 -19.75 2.12
CA ASP A 89 12.73 -20.24 3.36
C ASP A 89 14.13 -20.81 3.08
N VAL A 90 14.26 -21.67 2.07
CA VAL A 90 15.54 -22.23 1.65
C VAL A 90 16.53 -21.15 1.22
N ASN A 91 16.08 -20.23 0.36
CA ASN A 91 16.91 -19.16 -0.17
C ASN A 91 17.39 -18.21 0.94
N ALA A 92 16.48 -17.79 1.83
CA ALA A 92 16.81 -16.88 2.91
C ALA A 92 17.88 -17.47 3.85
N ARG A 93 17.77 -18.77 4.17
CA ARG A 93 18.76 -19.48 5.00
C ARG A 93 20.09 -19.68 4.29
N GLU A 94 20.06 -20.12 3.02
CA GLU A 94 21.26 -20.37 2.22
C GLU A 94 22.11 -19.10 2.04
N PHE A 95 21.45 -17.97 1.75
CA PHE A 95 22.13 -16.70 1.50
C PHE A 95 22.30 -15.83 2.76
N GLY A 96 21.85 -16.31 3.93
CA GLY A 96 22.05 -15.64 5.22
C GLY A 96 21.27 -14.34 5.39
N LEU A 97 20.07 -14.26 4.81
CA LEU A 97 19.22 -13.07 4.90
C LEU A 97 18.58 -12.93 6.27
N VAL A 98 18.18 -11.71 6.62
CA VAL A 98 17.22 -11.49 7.72
C VAL A 98 15.86 -12.03 7.26
N TYR A 99 15.30 -13.01 7.98
CA TYR A 99 14.11 -13.71 7.55
C TYR A 99 13.07 -13.85 8.67
N TYR A 100 11.81 -13.58 8.34
CA TYR A 100 10.66 -13.78 9.22
C TYR A 100 9.75 -14.86 8.61
N PRO A 101 9.87 -16.13 9.03
CA PRO A 101 9.08 -17.25 8.51
C PRO A 101 7.60 -17.14 8.88
N VAL A 102 6.77 -18.01 8.29
CA VAL A 102 5.30 -18.02 8.42
C VAL A 102 4.80 -18.08 9.87
N ASP A 103 5.56 -18.72 10.75
CA ASP A 103 5.27 -18.90 12.17
C ASP A 103 5.88 -17.82 13.09
N ASP A 104 6.67 -16.91 12.55
CA ASP A 104 7.23 -15.79 13.33
C ASP A 104 6.15 -14.72 13.59
N VAL A 105 6.05 -14.23 14.83
CA VAL A 105 5.10 -13.15 15.17
C VAL A 105 5.35 -11.86 14.37
N ARG A 106 6.55 -11.64 13.85
CA ARG A 106 6.90 -10.52 12.99
C ARG A 106 6.53 -10.72 11.52
N GLN A 107 6.06 -11.93 11.16
CA GLN A 107 5.60 -12.20 9.80
C GLN A 107 4.39 -11.30 9.47
N GLY A 108 4.34 -10.82 8.25
CA GLY A 108 3.27 -9.98 7.75
C GLY A 108 3.62 -9.41 6.38
N ILE A 109 2.77 -8.54 5.89
CA ILE A 109 2.95 -7.87 4.60
C ILE A 109 4.27 -7.10 4.60
N VAL A 110 5.09 -7.32 3.59
CA VAL A 110 6.46 -6.77 3.48
C VAL A 110 6.50 -5.25 3.69
N HIS A 111 5.50 -4.50 3.20
CA HIS A 111 5.40 -3.04 3.35
C HIS A 111 4.84 -2.58 4.71
N ILE A 112 4.45 -3.49 5.57
CA ILE A 112 4.07 -3.22 6.97
C ILE A 112 5.22 -3.56 7.90
N ILE A 113 5.84 -4.73 7.73
CA ILE A 113 6.93 -5.15 8.61
C ILE A 113 8.18 -4.28 8.48
N GLY A 114 8.49 -3.76 7.30
CA GLY A 114 9.62 -2.85 7.09
C GLY A 114 9.60 -1.65 8.04
N PRO A 115 8.52 -0.85 8.04
CA PRO A 115 8.28 0.23 9.00
C PRO A 115 8.25 -0.24 10.45
N GLU A 116 7.50 -1.30 10.77
CA GLU A 116 7.36 -1.81 12.14
C GLU A 116 8.68 -2.20 12.77
N GLN A 117 9.56 -2.82 12.00
CA GLN A 117 10.86 -3.28 12.47
C GLN A 117 11.95 -2.20 12.38
N GLY A 118 11.63 -0.98 11.89
CA GLY A 118 12.60 0.11 11.76
C GLY A 118 13.61 -0.10 10.62
N TRP A 119 13.26 -0.91 9.62
CA TRP A 119 14.06 -1.06 8.40
C TRP A 119 13.86 0.11 7.44
N THR A 120 12.72 0.79 7.54
CA THR A 120 12.38 1.99 6.76
C THR A 120 12.72 3.23 7.57
N LEU A 121 13.67 4.03 7.11
CA LEU A 121 14.13 5.24 7.78
C LEU A 121 14.28 6.40 6.77
N PRO A 122 14.15 7.66 7.22
CA PRO A 122 14.26 8.82 6.33
C PRO A 122 15.57 8.88 5.54
N GLY A 123 15.47 9.28 4.29
CA GLY A 123 16.60 9.48 3.39
C GLY A 123 17.15 8.22 2.73
N MET A 124 16.59 7.03 3.00
CA MET A 124 17.04 5.77 2.42
C MET A 124 16.48 5.54 1.02
N THR A 125 17.18 4.72 0.23
CA THR A 125 16.68 4.06 -0.98
C THR A 125 16.23 2.64 -0.63
N ILE A 126 15.00 2.29 -1.01
CA ILE A 126 14.37 1.00 -0.66
C ILE A 126 13.74 0.38 -1.90
N VAL A 127 14.02 -0.89 -2.15
CA VAL A 127 13.42 -1.63 -3.27
C VAL A 127 12.82 -2.95 -2.83
N CYS A 128 11.83 -3.41 -3.59
CA CYS A 128 11.19 -4.71 -3.43
C CYS A 128 10.63 -5.17 -4.78
N GLY A 129 10.49 -6.46 -4.98
CA GLY A 129 9.81 -7.03 -6.14
C GLY A 129 8.29 -6.83 -6.15
N ASP A 130 7.78 -5.82 -5.47
CA ASP A 130 6.36 -5.46 -5.37
C ASP A 130 6.14 -3.97 -5.68
N SER A 131 5.08 -3.67 -6.44
CA SER A 131 4.75 -2.32 -6.91
C SER A 131 4.42 -1.35 -5.77
N HIS A 132 3.87 -1.83 -4.62
CA HIS A 132 3.51 -0.98 -3.49
C HIS A 132 4.67 -0.63 -2.55
N THR A 133 5.91 -0.89 -2.97
CA THR A 133 7.13 -0.44 -2.28
C THR A 133 7.14 1.08 -2.05
N ALA A 134 6.41 1.86 -2.86
CA ALA A 134 6.21 3.29 -2.65
C ALA A 134 5.67 3.64 -1.25
N THR A 135 5.04 2.69 -0.53
CA THR A 135 4.61 2.85 0.87
C THR A 135 5.69 3.44 1.77
N HIS A 136 6.93 3.01 1.58
CA HIS A 136 8.07 3.45 2.40
C HIS A 136 8.44 4.91 2.18
N GLY A 137 7.98 5.54 1.10
CA GLY A 137 8.14 6.96 0.84
C GLY A 137 7.45 7.87 1.86
N ALA A 138 6.50 7.35 2.63
CA ALA A 138 5.88 8.03 3.77
C ALA A 138 6.88 8.48 4.84
N PHE A 139 8.05 7.87 4.87
CA PHE A 139 9.16 8.18 5.78
C PHE A 139 10.18 9.17 5.20
N GLY A 140 9.94 9.70 4.01
CA GLY A 140 10.95 10.48 3.28
C GLY A 140 12.07 9.60 2.71
N SER A 141 11.74 8.37 2.31
CA SER A 141 12.63 7.44 1.61
C SER A 141 12.30 7.43 0.13
N LEU A 142 13.28 7.23 -0.73
CA LEU A 142 13.05 6.92 -2.14
C LEU A 142 12.82 5.42 -2.29
N ALA A 143 11.55 5.05 -2.44
CA ALA A 143 11.15 3.64 -2.44
C ALA A 143 10.28 3.30 -3.65
N HIS A 144 10.62 2.22 -4.36
CA HIS A 144 9.85 1.80 -5.53
C HIS A 144 10.01 0.31 -5.85
N GLY A 145 9.01 -0.23 -6.56
CA GLY A 145 9.01 -1.60 -7.06
C GLY A 145 10.03 -1.83 -8.17
N ILE A 146 10.55 -3.05 -8.24
CA ILE A 146 11.51 -3.53 -9.24
C ILE A 146 11.09 -4.88 -9.81
N GLY A 147 11.54 -5.21 -11.03
CA GLY A 147 11.28 -6.50 -11.65
C GLY A 147 12.22 -7.61 -11.14
N THR A 148 11.88 -8.87 -11.42
CA THR A 148 12.65 -10.05 -10.95
C THR A 148 14.13 -10.01 -11.33
N SER A 149 14.49 -9.58 -12.54
CA SER A 149 15.88 -9.44 -12.97
C SER A 149 16.63 -8.32 -12.23
N GLU A 150 15.90 -7.25 -11.85
CA GLU A 150 16.45 -6.19 -11.01
C GLU A 150 16.61 -6.65 -9.56
N VAL A 151 15.73 -7.54 -9.06
CA VAL A 151 15.89 -8.19 -7.74
C VAL A 151 17.23 -8.96 -7.71
N GLU A 152 17.52 -9.78 -8.74
CA GLU A 152 18.81 -10.48 -8.85
C GLU A 152 19.98 -9.50 -8.85
N HIS A 153 19.88 -8.42 -9.66
CA HIS A 153 20.92 -7.41 -9.76
C HIS A 153 21.21 -6.75 -8.41
N VAL A 154 20.17 -6.33 -7.68
CA VAL A 154 20.32 -5.70 -6.36
C VAL A 154 20.88 -6.68 -5.32
N LEU A 155 20.43 -7.93 -5.31
CA LEU A 155 20.99 -8.96 -4.45
C LEU A 155 22.49 -9.13 -4.68
N ALA A 156 22.94 -9.15 -5.95
CA ALA A 156 24.33 -9.35 -6.33
C ALA A 156 25.22 -8.13 -6.07
N THR A 157 24.70 -6.90 -6.20
CA THR A 157 25.52 -5.68 -6.30
C THR A 157 25.21 -4.62 -5.27
N GLN A 158 24.05 -4.64 -4.65
CA GLN A 158 23.46 -3.58 -3.81
C GLN A 158 23.23 -2.27 -4.57
N THR A 159 23.10 -2.35 -5.88
CA THR A 159 22.85 -1.20 -6.74
C THR A 159 21.74 -1.48 -7.75
N LEU A 160 21.20 -0.43 -8.34
CA LEU A 160 20.16 -0.51 -9.36
C LEU A 160 20.45 0.47 -10.50
N ILE A 161 20.28 0.02 -11.74
CA ILE A 161 20.44 0.86 -12.94
C ILE A 161 19.12 1.60 -13.15
N GLN A 162 19.14 2.93 -13.06
CA GLN A 162 17.95 3.76 -13.18
C GLN A 162 18.22 5.08 -13.92
N LYS A 163 17.18 5.61 -14.55
CA LYS A 163 17.15 6.98 -15.05
C LYS A 163 16.34 7.85 -14.09
N LYS A 164 16.83 9.06 -13.80
CA LYS A 164 16.15 10.00 -12.91
C LYS A 164 14.73 10.33 -13.41
N SER A 165 13.73 10.19 -12.57
CA SER A 165 12.36 10.60 -12.85
C SER A 165 12.19 12.10 -12.72
N LYS A 166 11.10 12.63 -13.28
CA LYS A 166 10.68 14.02 -13.07
C LYS A 166 10.07 14.23 -11.69
N ASN A 167 10.03 15.49 -11.24
CA ASN A 167 9.43 15.88 -9.97
C ASN A 167 7.97 16.31 -10.16
N MET A 168 7.05 15.71 -9.40
CA MET A 168 5.66 16.15 -9.30
C MET A 168 5.33 16.51 -7.86
N ARG A 169 4.62 17.63 -7.64
CA ARG A 169 4.09 18.00 -6.33
C ARG A 169 2.57 17.83 -6.32
N VAL A 170 2.07 17.16 -5.30
CA VAL A 170 0.64 17.12 -4.97
C VAL A 170 0.46 17.75 -3.60
N GLU A 171 -0.20 18.89 -3.57
CA GLU A 171 -0.45 19.65 -2.36
C GLU A 171 -1.92 19.55 -1.97
N VAL A 172 -2.18 19.09 -0.75
CA VAL A 172 -3.54 19.05 -0.18
C VAL A 172 -3.60 20.06 0.96
N THR A 173 -4.22 21.20 0.67
CA THR A 173 -4.32 22.34 1.61
C THR A 173 -5.49 22.18 2.57
N GLY A 174 -5.49 22.95 3.66
CA GLY A 174 -6.59 23.01 4.62
C GLY A 174 -6.77 21.76 5.46
N GLN A 175 -8.00 21.47 5.87
CA GLN A 175 -8.33 20.38 6.79
C GLN A 175 -9.33 19.39 6.18
N LEU A 176 -9.23 18.12 6.58
CA LEU A 176 -10.18 17.10 6.18
C LEU A 176 -11.47 17.22 6.99
N ARG A 177 -12.60 16.97 6.34
CA ARG A 177 -13.91 16.89 7.02
C ARG A 177 -14.05 15.55 7.77
N PRO A 178 -14.90 15.48 8.79
CA PRO A 178 -15.20 14.20 9.46
C PRO A 178 -15.63 13.12 8.46
N GLY A 179 -15.15 11.89 8.68
CA GLY A 179 -15.41 10.75 7.81
C GLY A 179 -14.50 10.62 6.58
N VAL A 180 -13.67 11.63 6.31
CA VAL A 180 -12.64 11.58 5.25
C VAL A 180 -11.33 11.05 5.81
N THR A 181 -10.70 10.13 5.11
CA THR A 181 -9.45 9.47 5.50
C THR A 181 -8.36 9.65 4.45
N ALA A 182 -7.15 9.18 4.74
CA ALA A 182 -6.05 9.15 3.77
C ALA A 182 -6.39 8.38 2.48
N LYS A 183 -7.24 7.35 2.57
CA LYS A 183 -7.72 6.60 1.41
C LYS A 183 -8.55 7.46 0.48
N ASP A 184 -9.42 8.30 1.04
CA ASP A 184 -10.26 9.20 0.27
C ASP A 184 -9.41 10.27 -0.44
N ILE A 185 -8.37 10.80 0.24
CA ILE A 185 -7.40 11.72 -0.38
C ILE A 185 -6.77 11.08 -1.62
N THR A 186 -6.25 9.87 -1.47
CA THR A 186 -5.53 9.19 -2.55
C THR A 186 -6.43 8.87 -3.73
N LEU A 187 -7.62 8.34 -3.46
CA LEU A 187 -8.60 8.06 -4.51
C LEU A 187 -9.06 9.35 -5.20
N ALA A 188 -9.23 10.46 -4.48
CA ALA A 188 -9.56 11.76 -5.08
C ALA A 188 -8.41 12.26 -5.99
N ILE A 189 -7.15 12.11 -5.57
CA ILE A 189 -5.97 12.46 -6.40
C ILE A 189 -5.96 11.62 -7.68
N ILE A 190 -6.19 10.30 -7.58
CA ILE A 190 -6.21 9.40 -8.75
C ILE A 190 -7.40 9.70 -9.65
N GLY A 191 -8.56 9.99 -9.08
CA GLY A 191 -9.74 10.42 -9.85
C GLY A 191 -9.49 11.68 -10.68
N GLU A 192 -8.76 12.64 -10.13
CA GLU A 192 -8.40 13.91 -10.80
C GLU A 192 -7.33 13.72 -11.88
N THR A 193 -6.29 12.92 -11.58
CA THR A 193 -5.12 12.77 -12.46
C THR A 193 -5.23 11.62 -13.46
N GLY A 194 -6.07 10.65 -13.17
CA GLY A 194 -6.12 9.36 -13.85
C GLY A 194 -4.97 8.42 -13.46
N THR A 195 -5.09 7.15 -13.85
CA THR A 195 -4.10 6.08 -13.56
C THR A 195 -2.73 6.28 -14.25
N ALA A 196 -2.64 7.19 -15.22
CA ALA A 196 -1.39 7.55 -15.91
C ALA A 196 -0.86 8.93 -15.54
N GLY A 197 -1.53 9.68 -14.64
CA GLY A 197 -1.23 11.07 -14.33
C GLY A 197 0.15 11.32 -13.74
N GLY A 198 0.71 10.33 -13.05
CA GLY A 198 2.02 10.32 -12.43
C GLY A 198 3.11 9.60 -13.23
N THR A 199 2.82 9.14 -14.46
CA THR A 199 3.79 8.35 -15.25
C THR A 199 5.08 9.14 -15.53
N GLY A 200 6.21 8.59 -15.13
CA GLY A 200 7.52 9.21 -15.26
C GLY A 200 7.89 10.18 -14.14
N TYR A 201 7.05 10.28 -13.10
CA TYR A 201 7.28 11.15 -11.95
C TYR A 201 7.54 10.38 -10.66
N VAL A 202 8.27 11.03 -9.76
CA VAL A 202 8.18 10.82 -8.31
C VAL A 202 7.27 11.92 -7.76
N ILE A 203 6.24 11.54 -7.00
CA ILE A 203 5.27 12.48 -6.42
C ILE A 203 5.68 12.83 -5.00
N GLU A 204 5.90 14.12 -4.73
CA GLU A 204 6.00 14.64 -3.37
C GLU A 204 4.61 15.12 -2.91
N TYR A 205 4.08 14.48 -1.87
CA TYR A 205 2.82 14.86 -1.25
C TYR A 205 3.09 15.83 -0.09
N CYS A 206 2.39 16.96 -0.08
CA CYS A 206 2.56 18.01 0.91
C CYS A 206 1.24 18.75 1.21
N GLY A 207 1.31 19.84 1.96
CA GLY A 207 0.15 20.62 2.41
C GLY A 207 -0.29 20.28 3.82
N GLU A 208 -1.19 21.10 4.39
CA GLU A 208 -1.64 20.97 5.79
C GLU A 208 -2.36 19.64 6.02
N ALA A 209 -3.23 19.22 5.10
CA ALA A 209 -3.97 17.98 5.22
C ALA A 209 -3.03 16.76 5.25
N ILE A 210 -1.98 16.74 4.43
CA ILE A 210 -0.99 15.64 4.42
C ILE A 210 -0.16 15.65 5.71
N ARG A 211 0.30 16.83 6.17
CA ARG A 211 1.07 16.94 7.42
C ARG A 211 0.27 16.50 8.64
N SER A 212 -1.04 16.71 8.64
CA SER A 212 -1.94 16.32 9.75
C SER A 212 -2.17 14.81 9.84
N LEU A 213 -1.83 14.04 8.81
CA LEU A 213 -1.99 12.58 8.81
C LEU A 213 -1.00 11.91 9.79
N SER A 214 -1.48 10.83 10.41
CA SER A 214 -0.61 9.86 11.08
C SER A 214 0.35 9.19 10.10
N MET A 215 1.33 8.45 10.59
CA MET A 215 2.22 7.67 9.72
C MET A 215 1.46 6.62 8.92
N GLU A 216 0.46 5.99 9.48
CA GLU A 216 -0.41 5.03 8.82
C GLU A 216 -1.17 5.68 7.66
N GLY A 217 -1.71 6.88 7.87
CA GLY A 217 -2.34 7.67 6.80
C GLY A 217 -1.35 8.05 5.70
N ARG A 218 -0.15 8.51 6.05
CA ARG A 218 0.92 8.83 5.09
C ARG A 218 1.37 7.59 4.29
N MET A 219 1.46 6.44 4.95
CA MET A 219 1.75 5.17 4.27
C MET A 219 0.65 4.80 3.27
N THR A 220 -0.62 5.03 3.59
CA THR A 220 -1.74 4.83 2.66
C THR A 220 -1.61 5.73 1.43
N VAL A 221 -1.26 7.02 1.61
CA VAL A 221 -1.07 7.97 0.50
C VAL A 221 0.07 7.51 -0.41
N CYS A 222 1.24 7.22 0.14
CA CYS A 222 2.40 6.79 -0.65
C CYS A 222 2.20 5.40 -1.28
N ASN A 223 1.51 4.47 -0.59
CA ASN A 223 1.20 3.13 -1.10
C ASN A 223 0.49 3.19 -2.46
N MET A 224 -0.49 4.07 -2.60
CA MET A 224 -1.30 4.17 -3.81
C MET A 224 -0.73 5.12 -4.88
N ALA A 225 0.46 5.67 -4.71
CA ALA A 225 1.11 6.50 -5.72
C ALA A 225 1.27 5.76 -7.06
N ILE A 226 1.56 4.47 -7.01
CA ILE A 226 1.68 3.60 -8.19
C ILE A 226 0.36 3.46 -8.95
N GLU A 227 -0.80 3.55 -8.27
CA GLU A 227 -2.11 3.47 -8.91
C GLU A 227 -2.42 4.72 -9.75
N GLY A 228 -1.77 5.84 -9.45
CA GLY A 228 -1.71 7.03 -10.31
C GLY A 228 -0.60 7.00 -11.36
N GLY A 229 0.10 5.86 -11.52
CA GLY A 229 1.18 5.66 -12.49
C GLY A 229 2.55 6.19 -12.07
N ALA A 230 2.70 6.74 -10.87
CA ALA A 230 3.95 7.30 -10.40
C ALA A 230 5.02 6.23 -10.12
N ARG A 231 6.30 6.58 -10.29
CA ARG A 231 7.42 5.69 -9.93
C ARG A 231 7.52 5.48 -8.42
N ALA A 232 7.29 6.54 -7.65
CA ALA A 232 7.28 6.55 -6.20
C ALA A 232 6.41 7.71 -5.68
N GLY A 233 5.98 7.60 -4.43
CA GLY A 233 5.39 8.69 -3.66
C GLY A 233 6.26 8.98 -2.45
N ILE A 234 6.45 10.24 -2.08
CA ILE A 234 7.32 10.64 -0.98
C ILE A 234 6.67 11.74 -0.15
N ILE A 235 6.87 11.70 1.16
CA ILE A 235 6.44 12.76 2.09
C ILE A 235 7.67 13.16 2.91
N ALA A 236 7.94 14.46 3.02
CA ALA A 236 9.04 14.96 3.83
C ALA A 236 8.88 14.52 5.31
N PRO A 237 9.93 13.94 5.92
CA PRO A 237 9.86 13.48 7.29
C PRO A 237 9.79 14.66 8.26
N ASP A 238 8.98 14.52 9.28
CA ASP A 238 8.75 15.51 10.33
C ASP A 238 8.70 14.87 11.74
N GLY A 239 8.25 15.62 12.73
CA GLY A 239 8.13 15.13 14.11
C GLY A 239 7.31 13.84 14.24
N THR A 240 6.23 13.70 13.44
CA THR A 240 5.39 12.48 13.41
C THR A 240 6.19 11.28 12.91
N THR A 241 7.00 11.49 11.85
CA THR A 241 7.89 10.45 11.31
C THR A 241 8.97 10.05 12.33
N PHE A 242 9.58 11.03 12.97
CA PHE A 242 10.66 10.76 13.92
C PHE A 242 10.15 10.01 15.15
N GLU A 243 8.99 10.39 15.69
CA GLU A 243 8.38 9.69 16.81
C GLU A 243 7.99 8.24 16.45
N TYR A 244 7.50 8.00 15.24
CA TYR A 244 7.19 6.64 14.77
C TYR A 244 8.46 5.77 14.68
N CYS A 245 9.58 6.31 14.19
CA CYS A 245 10.85 5.57 14.05
C CYS A 245 11.53 5.29 15.38
N LYS A 246 11.30 6.14 16.39
CA LYS A 246 11.99 6.08 17.67
C LYS A 246 11.72 4.77 18.41
N GLY A 247 12.81 4.09 18.80
CA GLY A 247 12.72 2.85 19.57
C GLY A 247 12.34 1.61 18.75
N ARG A 248 12.17 1.71 17.43
CA ARG A 248 11.98 0.54 16.58
C ARG A 248 13.25 -0.33 16.59
N PRO A 249 13.12 -1.68 16.47
CA PRO A 249 14.23 -2.62 16.67
C PRO A 249 15.49 -2.34 15.86
N ASN A 250 15.36 -1.89 14.60
CA ASN A 250 16.50 -1.61 13.72
C ASN A 250 16.70 -0.09 13.47
N ALA A 251 16.00 0.77 14.22
CA ALA A 251 16.25 2.19 14.18
C ALA A 251 17.51 2.56 14.98
N PRO A 252 18.20 3.66 14.62
CA PRO A 252 19.32 4.16 15.41
C PRO A 252 18.92 4.43 16.88
N SER A 253 19.88 4.35 17.80
CA SER A 253 19.66 4.64 19.23
C SER A 253 20.79 5.47 19.82
N GLY A 254 20.55 6.15 20.93
CA GLY A 254 21.56 6.97 21.63
C GLY A 254 22.21 8.00 20.69
N LYS A 255 23.53 8.07 20.66
CA LYS A 255 24.27 9.06 19.84
C LYS A 255 24.02 8.90 18.32
N THR A 256 23.79 7.68 17.85
CA THR A 256 23.48 7.46 16.43
C THR A 256 22.07 7.96 16.06
N TRP A 257 21.12 7.92 17.00
CA TRP A 257 19.82 8.56 16.85
C TRP A 257 19.93 10.08 16.70
N GLU A 258 20.70 10.73 17.56
CA GLU A 258 20.87 12.19 17.52
C GLU A 258 21.52 12.64 16.19
N ALA A 259 22.51 11.89 15.72
CA ALA A 259 23.15 12.15 14.43
C ALA A 259 22.17 11.95 13.26
N ALA A 260 21.40 10.86 13.28
CA ALA A 260 20.36 10.57 12.28
C ALA A 260 19.29 11.67 12.28
N LEU A 261 18.78 12.06 13.45
CA LEU A 261 17.76 13.10 13.59
C LEU A 261 18.25 14.45 13.04
N THR A 262 19.53 14.79 13.25
CA THR A 262 20.13 16.00 12.70
C THR A 262 20.12 15.99 11.17
N ASN A 263 20.44 14.84 10.56
CA ASN A 263 20.38 14.68 9.10
C ASN A 263 18.93 14.66 8.60
N TRP A 264 18.04 13.92 9.23
CA TRP A 264 16.66 13.77 8.81
C TRP A 264 15.88 15.09 8.77
N LYS A 265 16.21 16.02 9.68
CA LYS A 265 15.63 17.38 9.69
C LYS A 265 16.01 18.23 8.48
N THR A 266 16.97 17.80 7.64
CA THR A 266 17.33 18.49 6.40
C THR A 266 16.60 17.95 5.17
N LEU A 267 15.86 16.85 5.33
CA LEU A 267 15.17 16.13 4.25
C LEU A 267 13.79 16.74 3.98
N TYR A 268 13.79 17.87 3.29
CA TYR A 268 12.60 18.54 2.74
C TYR A 268 13.00 19.26 1.45
N SER A 269 12.05 19.56 0.60
CA SER A 269 12.28 20.37 -0.60
C SER A 269 12.59 21.81 -0.24
N ASP A 270 13.56 22.40 -0.91
CA ASP A 270 13.87 23.82 -0.75
C ASP A 270 12.67 24.67 -1.24
N ASP A 271 12.47 25.86 -0.68
CA ASP A 271 11.29 26.70 -0.97
C ASP A 271 11.14 27.02 -2.46
N ASP A 272 12.26 27.26 -3.15
CA ASP A 272 12.31 27.56 -4.58
C ASP A 272 12.61 26.33 -5.46
N ALA A 273 12.42 25.11 -4.94
CA ALA A 273 12.65 23.88 -5.70
C ALA A 273 11.67 23.78 -6.89
N TYR A 274 12.20 23.38 -8.03
CA TYR A 274 11.41 23.23 -9.25
C TYR A 274 10.69 21.89 -9.30
N PHE A 275 9.39 21.93 -9.62
CA PHE A 275 8.57 20.77 -9.91
C PHE A 275 8.05 20.84 -11.35
N ASP A 276 8.21 19.75 -12.11
CA ASP A 276 7.76 19.67 -13.51
C ASP A 276 6.22 19.70 -13.61
N LYS A 277 5.53 19.26 -12.56
CA LYS A 277 4.06 19.24 -12.46
C LYS A 277 3.62 19.52 -11.04
N VAL A 278 2.57 20.32 -10.90
CA VAL A 278 1.95 20.62 -9.60
C VAL A 278 0.45 20.40 -9.69
N LEU A 279 -0.10 19.72 -8.69
CA LEU A 279 -1.55 19.57 -8.46
C LEU A 279 -1.86 20.10 -7.06
N THR A 280 -2.90 20.90 -6.93
CA THR A 280 -3.38 21.39 -5.64
C THR A 280 -4.83 21.02 -5.45
N LEU A 281 -5.16 20.40 -4.31
CA LEU A 281 -6.52 20.10 -3.86
C LEU A 281 -6.77 20.78 -2.51
N LYS A 282 -8.05 21.01 -2.21
CA LYS A 282 -8.47 21.49 -0.89
C LYS A 282 -9.04 20.31 -0.10
N GLY A 283 -8.53 20.09 1.10
CA GLY A 283 -9.00 19.01 1.97
C GLY A 283 -10.50 19.09 2.29
N GLU A 284 -11.01 20.31 2.40
CA GLU A 284 -12.45 20.56 2.64
C GLU A 284 -13.36 20.12 1.48
N ASP A 285 -12.83 20.02 0.26
CA ASP A 285 -13.61 19.63 -0.92
C ASP A 285 -13.60 18.10 -1.12
N ILE A 286 -12.72 17.37 -0.41
CA ILE A 286 -12.69 15.92 -0.45
C ILE A 286 -13.81 15.35 0.40
N ALA A 287 -14.63 14.48 -0.19
CA ALA A 287 -15.68 13.72 0.47
C ALA A 287 -15.25 12.26 0.66
N PRO A 288 -15.92 11.47 1.51
CA PRO A 288 -15.79 10.01 1.44
C PRO A 288 -16.14 9.51 0.04
N VAL A 289 -15.23 8.74 -0.55
CA VAL A 289 -15.32 8.30 -1.95
C VAL A 289 -15.36 6.77 -2.06
N VAL A 290 -15.86 6.29 -3.19
CA VAL A 290 -15.91 4.88 -3.54
C VAL A 290 -15.70 4.71 -5.05
N THR A 291 -15.02 3.65 -5.46
CA THR A 291 -14.92 3.31 -6.88
C THR A 291 -16.20 2.65 -7.37
N TRP A 292 -16.71 3.10 -8.53
CA TRP A 292 -17.87 2.51 -9.19
C TRP A 292 -17.49 1.51 -10.29
N GLY A 293 -16.32 1.67 -10.89
CA GLY A 293 -15.86 0.86 -12.01
C GLY A 293 -14.71 -0.09 -11.67
N THR A 294 -13.92 -0.44 -12.67
CA THR A 294 -12.85 -1.44 -12.63
C THR A 294 -11.44 -0.84 -12.54
N SER A 295 -11.36 0.44 -12.21
CA SER A 295 -10.11 1.18 -12.03
C SER A 295 -10.18 2.07 -10.79
N PRO A 296 -9.07 2.34 -10.09
CA PRO A 296 -9.03 3.33 -9.01
C PRO A 296 -9.40 4.75 -9.46
N GLU A 297 -9.27 5.08 -10.76
CA GLU A 297 -9.72 6.37 -11.31
C GLU A 297 -11.24 6.48 -11.47
N ASP A 298 -11.94 5.34 -11.51
CA ASP A 298 -13.40 5.28 -11.59
C ASP A 298 -14.02 5.56 -10.21
N VAL A 299 -13.72 6.69 -9.62
CA VAL A 299 -14.07 7.07 -8.24
C VAL A 299 -15.02 8.25 -8.20
N LEU A 300 -15.97 8.21 -7.26
CA LEU A 300 -16.95 9.27 -7.04
C LEU A 300 -17.23 9.44 -5.53
N PRO A 301 -17.67 10.63 -5.10
CA PRO A 301 -18.24 10.82 -3.78
C PRO A 301 -19.38 9.84 -3.52
N ILE A 302 -19.47 9.28 -2.32
CA ILE A 302 -20.49 8.29 -1.94
C ILE A 302 -21.94 8.78 -2.17
N THR A 303 -22.14 10.08 -2.21
CA THR A 303 -23.44 10.71 -2.47
C THR A 303 -23.80 10.83 -3.94
N ALA A 304 -22.90 10.45 -4.85
CA ALA A 304 -23.12 10.53 -6.29
C ALA A 304 -23.96 9.36 -6.81
N HIS A 305 -24.19 9.37 -8.13
CA HIS A 305 -24.86 8.32 -8.87
C HIS A 305 -23.86 7.65 -9.84
N VAL A 306 -24.12 6.41 -10.18
CA VAL A 306 -23.38 5.68 -11.22
C VAL A 306 -23.44 6.50 -12.51
N PRO A 307 -22.29 6.85 -13.14
CA PRO A 307 -22.29 7.69 -14.33
C PRO A 307 -22.81 6.92 -15.55
N ALA A 308 -23.30 7.65 -16.54
CA ALA A 308 -23.56 7.08 -17.87
C ALA A 308 -22.26 7.06 -18.68
N ALA A 309 -22.14 6.10 -19.61
CA ALA A 309 -20.96 6.05 -20.47
C ALA A 309 -20.82 7.30 -21.35
N GLU A 310 -21.95 7.92 -21.69
CA GLU A 310 -22.05 9.17 -22.46
C GLU A 310 -21.55 10.41 -21.70
N ASP A 311 -21.36 10.31 -20.38
CA ASP A 311 -20.76 11.40 -19.57
C ASP A 311 -19.25 11.53 -19.83
N PHE A 312 -18.65 10.53 -20.48
CA PHE A 312 -17.22 10.49 -20.81
C PHE A 312 -16.96 10.86 -22.27
N THR A 313 -15.69 11.09 -22.62
CA THR A 313 -15.28 11.45 -23.99
C THR A 313 -14.14 10.56 -24.49
N GLY A 314 -14.05 10.41 -25.80
CA GLY A 314 -12.97 9.65 -26.45
C GLY A 314 -12.97 8.18 -26.05
N GLY A 315 -11.79 7.62 -25.84
CA GLY A 315 -11.62 6.22 -25.43
C GLY A 315 -12.23 5.85 -24.08
N LYS A 316 -12.51 6.85 -23.22
CA LYS A 316 -13.12 6.62 -21.90
C LYS A 316 -14.60 6.18 -22.00
N VAL A 317 -15.30 6.47 -23.11
CA VAL A 317 -16.68 6.00 -23.34
C VAL A 317 -16.75 4.47 -23.36
N GLU A 318 -15.89 3.83 -24.15
CA GLU A 318 -15.84 2.36 -24.24
C GLU A 318 -15.31 1.71 -22.95
N ALA A 319 -14.35 2.35 -22.27
CA ALA A 319 -13.88 1.90 -20.96
C ALA A 319 -15.01 1.95 -19.92
N ALA A 320 -15.79 3.03 -19.87
CA ALA A 320 -16.92 3.17 -18.96
C ALA A 320 -18.01 2.13 -19.24
N LYS A 321 -18.37 1.88 -20.52
CA LYS A 321 -19.32 0.80 -20.90
C LYS A 321 -18.86 -0.55 -20.38
N ARG A 322 -17.58 -0.89 -20.59
CA ARG A 322 -17.01 -2.17 -20.13
C ARG A 322 -17.01 -2.26 -18.59
N SER A 323 -16.66 -1.17 -17.90
CA SER A 323 -16.70 -1.12 -16.43
C SER A 323 -18.14 -1.30 -15.90
N LEU A 324 -19.12 -0.63 -16.49
CA LEU A 324 -20.54 -0.76 -16.10
C LEU A 324 -21.05 -2.19 -16.30
N ASP A 325 -20.74 -2.79 -17.45
CA ASP A 325 -21.12 -4.16 -17.78
C ASP A 325 -20.49 -5.17 -16.82
N TYR A 326 -19.15 -5.11 -16.62
CA TYR A 326 -18.45 -5.98 -15.69
C TYR A 326 -18.95 -5.84 -14.26
N MET A 327 -19.11 -4.61 -13.79
CA MET A 327 -19.61 -4.31 -12.45
C MET A 327 -21.13 -4.57 -12.32
N GLY A 328 -21.85 -4.80 -13.43
CA GLY A 328 -23.28 -5.02 -13.45
C GLY A 328 -24.04 -3.84 -12.83
N LEU A 329 -23.69 -2.62 -13.23
CA LEU A 329 -24.26 -1.38 -12.73
C LEU A 329 -25.10 -0.69 -13.82
N THR A 330 -26.19 -0.06 -13.38
CA THR A 330 -27.05 0.76 -14.24
C THR A 330 -26.76 2.24 -13.99
N ALA A 331 -26.53 3.00 -15.06
CA ALA A 331 -26.35 4.45 -14.98
C ALA A 331 -27.52 5.13 -14.23
N GLY A 332 -27.22 6.17 -13.46
CA GLY A 332 -28.18 6.89 -12.65
C GLY A 332 -28.56 6.23 -11.34
N THR A 333 -28.10 5.01 -11.04
CA THR A 333 -28.32 4.38 -9.73
C THR A 333 -27.56 5.14 -8.65
N PRO A 334 -28.18 5.56 -7.52
CA PRO A 334 -27.44 6.11 -6.40
C PRO A 334 -26.40 5.11 -5.89
N LEU A 335 -25.16 5.55 -5.65
CA LEU A 335 -24.12 4.65 -5.16
C LEU A 335 -24.53 3.96 -3.85
N GLN A 336 -25.26 4.65 -2.97
CA GLN A 336 -25.76 4.12 -1.70
C GLN A 336 -26.85 3.05 -1.86
N ASP A 337 -27.38 2.80 -3.06
CA ASP A 337 -28.34 1.72 -3.33
C ASP A 337 -27.67 0.44 -3.82
N ILE A 338 -26.36 0.49 -4.12
CA ILE A 338 -25.60 -0.67 -4.54
C ILE A 338 -25.42 -1.62 -3.35
N THR A 339 -25.96 -2.84 -3.49
CA THR A 339 -25.78 -3.93 -2.50
C THR A 339 -24.43 -4.59 -2.64
N ILE A 340 -23.90 -5.08 -1.53
CA ILE A 340 -22.63 -5.83 -1.46
C ILE A 340 -22.84 -7.18 -0.78
N ASP A 341 -22.04 -8.16 -1.15
CA ASP A 341 -22.08 -9.53 -0.64
C ASP A 341 -20.95 -9.79 0.36
N THR A 342 -19.81 -9.15 0.15
CA THR A 342 -18.57 -9.38 0.92
C THR A 342 -17.93 -8.06 1.35
N VAL A 343 -17.30 -8.07 2.53
CA VAL A 343 -16.45 -6.95 2.99
C VAL A 343 -15.05 -7.48 3.30
N PHE A 344 -14.04 -6.77 2.81
CA PHE A 344 -12.63 -7.02 3.08
C PHE A 344 -11.96 -5.79 3.69
N ILE A 345 -11.44 -5.93 4.92
CA ILE A 345 -10.60 -4.93 5.58
C ILE A 345 -9.21 -5.52 5.77
N GLY A 346 -8.20 -4.91 5.17
CA GLY A 346 -6.83 -5.44 5.17
C GLY A 346 -5.96 -4.81 4.08
N SER A 347 -4.97 -5.57 3.60
CA SER A 347 -4.01 -5.15 2.58
C SER A 347 -2.86 -4.28 3.13
N CYS A 348 -1.77 -4.15 2.38
CA CYS A 348 -0.69 -3.20 2.69
C CYS A 348 -1.16 -1.75 2.75
N THR A 349 -2.30 -1.44 2.17
CA THR A 349 -2.90 -0.10 2.17
C THR A 349 -3.55 0.22 3.51
N ASN A 350 -4.38 -0.69 4.04
CA ASN A 350 -5.24 -0.44 5.21
C ASN A 350 -5.37 -1.65 6.15
N GLY A 351 -4.27 -2.32 6.45
CA GLY A 351 -4.20 -3.42 7.42
C GLY A 351 -3.43 -3.07 8.69
N ARG A 352 -3.22 -1.79 9.00
CA ARG A 352 -2.46 -1.30 10.16
C ARG A 352 -3.37 -1.10 11.36
N ILE A 353 -2.77 -0.95 12.55
CA ILE A 353 -3.53 -0.86 13.80
C ILE A 353 -4.56 0.30 13.81
N GLU A 354 -4.23 1.45 13.24
CA GLU A 354 -5.17 2.58 13.17
C GLU A 354 -6.37 2.30 12.26
N ASP A 355 -6.15 1.59 11.14
CA ASP A 355 -7.23 1.16 10.25
C ASP A 355 -8.22 0.25 10.98
N LEU A 356 -7.68 -0.70 11.76
CA LEU A 356 -8.48 -1.62 12.56
C LEU A 356 -9.24 -0.90 13.68
N ARG A 357 -8.60 0.03 14.39
CA ARG A 357 -9.24 0.87 15.41
C ARG A 357 -10.39 1.69 14.83
N ALA A 358 -10.17 2.33 13.68
CA ALA A 358 -11.18 3.15 13.00
C ALA A 358 -12.40 2.32 12.56
N ALA A 359 -12.17 1.15 11.96
CA ALA A 359 -13.23 0.24 11.57
C ALA A 359 -13.98 -0.34 12.78
N ALA A 360 -13.26 -0.77 13.82
CA ALA A 360 -13.84 -1.30 15.05
C ALA A 360 -14.74 -0.26 15.78
N ALA A 361 -14.37 1.02 15.74
CA ALA A 361 -15.19 2.09 16.31
C ALA A 361 -16.58 2.18 15.66
N ILE A 362 -16.68 1.95 14.35
CA ILE A 362 -17.96 1.90 13.62
C ILE A 362 -18.75 0.63 13.96
N LEU A 363 -18.07 -0.50 14.19
CA LEU A 363 -18.68 -1.82 14.41
C LEU A 363 -19.12 -2.07 15.85
N LYS A 364 -18.54 -1.38 16.83
CA LYS A 364 -18.72 -1.64 18.26
C LYS A 364 -20.19 -1.69 18.66
N GLY A 365 -20.62 -2.81 19.24
CA GLY A 365 -21.99 -3.05 19.67
C GLY A 365 -23.00 -3.25 18.54
N ARG A 366 -22.57 -3.45 17.31
CA ARG A 366 -23.40 -3.64 16.12
C ARG A 366 -23.09 -4.98 15.46
N LYS A 367 -23.99 -5.44 14.59
CA LYS A 367 -23.83 -6.67 13.81
C LYS A 367 -23.80 -6.37 12.33
N ILE A 368 -22.99 -7.11 11.58
CA ILE A 368 -23.03 -7.04 10.11
C ILE A 368 -24.37 -7.54 9.59
N LYS A 369 -24.68 -7.19 8.36
CA LYS A 369 -25.90 -7.63 7.68
C LYS A 369 -25.93 -9.16 7.58
N ASP A 370 -27.06 -9.77 7.91
CA ASP A 370 -27.24 -11.22 7.83
C ASP A 370 -26.93 -11.77 6.42
N GLY A 371 -26.22 -12.88 6.37
CA GLY A 371 -25.81 -13.53 5.13
C GLY A 371 -24.59 -12.90 4.45
N MET A 372 -24.00 -11.84 4.99
CA MET A 372 -22.79 -11.21 4.47
C MET A 372 -21.54 -11.95 4.94
N ARG A 373 -20.58 -12.15 4.04
CA ARG A 373 -19.22 -12.54 4.39
C ARG A 373 -18.39 -11.30 4.69
N ALA A 374 -17.80 -11.21 5.85
CA ALA A 374 -16.92 -10.11 6.20
C ALA A 374 -15.64 -10.63 6.82
N MET A 375 -14.49 -10.17 6.33
CA MET A 375 -13.20 -10.56 6.88
C MET A 375 -12.33 -9.35 7.18
N VAL A 376 -11.55 -9.47 8.24
CA VAL A 376 -10.52 -8.52 8.62
C VAL A 376 -9.20 -9.23 8.76
N VAL A 377 -8.18 -8.71 8.06
CA VAL A 377 -6.84 -9.29 7.96
C VAL A 377 -5.82 -8.27 8.47
N PRO A 378 -5.29 -8.45 9.69
CA PRO A 378 -4.20 -7.63 10.20
C PRO A 378 -2.99 -7.71 9.26
N GLY A 379 -2.29 -6.60 9.08
CA GLY A 379 -1.18 -6.53 8.12
C GLY A 379 0.09 -7.23 8.57
N SER A 380 0.25 -7.48 9.88
CA SER A 380 1.34 -8.26 10.46
C SER A 380 0.89 -9.03 11.70
N GLY A 381 1.67 -10.00 12.12
CA GLY A 381 1.42 -10.70 13.38
C GLY A 381 1.54 -9.76 14.60
N LEU A 382 2.37 -8.73 14.53
CA LEU A 382 2.47 -7.70 15.59
C LEU A 382 1.22 -6.83 15.64
N VAL A 383 0.70 -6.37 14.49
CA VAL A 383 -0.59 -5.65 14.43
C VAL A 383 -1.70 -6.53 14.98
N ARG A 384 -1.71 -7.82 14.63
CA ARG A 384 -2.70 -8.77 15.12
C ARG A 384 -2.63 -8.90 16.64
N ALA A 385 -1.44 -9.11 17.20
CA ALA A 385 -1.25 -9.24 18.64
C ALA A 385 -1.68 -7.96 19.39
N GLN A 386 -1.31 -6.78 18.88
CA GLN A 386 -1.72 -5.50 19.43
C GLN A 386 -3.24 -5.31 19.37
N ALA A 387 -3.88 -5.66 18.25
CA ALA A 387 -5.33 -5.57 18.11
C ALA A 387 -6.07 -6.51 19.07
N GLU A 388 -5.52 -7.71 19.33
CA GLU A 388 -6.04 -8.65 20.32
C GLU A 388 -5.89 -8.10 21.76
N GLU A 389 -4.74 -7.52 22.09
CA GLU A 389 -4.49 -6.88 23.40
C GLU A 389 -5.43 -5.68 23.64
N GLU A 390 -5.72 -4.90 22.61
CA GLU A 390 -6.65 -3.77 22.67
C GLU A 390 -8.14 -4.17 22.65
N GLY A 391 -8.45 -5.47 22.50
CA GLY A 391 -9.82 -6.00 22.43
C GLY A 391 -10.52 -5.72 21.09
N LEU A 392 -9.80 -5.28 20.05
CA LEU A 392 -10.38 -5.01 18.73
C LEU A 392 -10.84 -6.31 18.06
N ALA A 393 -10.10 -7.39 18.24
CA ALA A 393 -10.44 -8.72 17.71
C ALA A 393 -11.83 -9.19 18.17
N ASP A 394 -12.17 -8.92 19.42
CA ASP A 394 -13.48 -9.30 19.97
C ASP A 394 -14.60 -8.45 19.37
N ILE A 395 -14.37 -7.12 19.17
CA ILE A 395 -15.34 -6.25 18.50
C ILE A 395 -15.63 -6.76 17.09
N PHE A 396 -14.59 -7.14 16.29
CA PHE A 396 -14.78 -7.69 14.95
C PHE A 396 -15.54 -9.02 14.96
N LYS A 397 -15.15 -9.97 15.83
CA LYS A 397 -15.81 -11.27 15.98
C LYS A 397 -17.28 -11.10 16.44
N GLU A 398 -17.51 -10.26 17.43
CA GLU A 398 -18.85 -9.96 17.91
C GLU A 398 -19.71 -9.32 16.80
N ALA A 399 -19.13 -8.45 15.98
CA ALA A 399 -19.83 -7.90 14.83
C ALA A 399 -20.16 -8.95 13.76
N GLY A 400 -19.43 -10.06 13.69
CA GLY A 400 -19.61 -11.15 12.73
C GLY A 400 -18.51 -11.23 11.66
N PHE A 401 -17.38 -10.53 11.83
CA PHE A 401 -16.23 -10.65 10.95
C PHE A 401 -15.39 -11.91 11.24
N GLU A 402 -14.86 -12.50 10.19
CA GLU A 402 -13.79 -13.48 10.28
C GLU A 402 -12.48 -12.78 10.67
N TRP A 403 -11.93 -13.12 11.84
CA TRP A 403 -10.64 -12.63 12.32
C TRP A 403 -9.51 -13.51 11.81
N ARG A 404 -8.68 -12.98 10.90
CA ARG A 404 -7.71 -13.74 10.13
C ARG A 404 -6.28 -13.61 10.66
N LEU A 405 -5.38 -14.45 10.18
CA LEU A 405 -3.93 -14.30 10.32
C LEU A 405 -3.40 -13.27 9.33
N ALA A 406 -2.19 -12.74 9.59
CA ALA A 406 -1.57 -11.73 8.75
C ALA A 406 -1.17 -12.25 7.36
N GLY A 407 -1.35 -11.42 6.33
CA GLY A 407 -0.99 -11.70 4.94
C GLY A 407 -1.70 -10.76 3.97
N CYS A 408 -1.39 -10.87 2.68
CA CYS A 408 -2.03 -10.08 1.62
C CYS A 408 -3.49 -10.48 1.37
N SER A 409 -3.87 -11.73 1.67
CA SER A 409 -5.24 -12.21 1.61
C SER A 409 -5.93 -11.90 0.27
N MET A 410 -7.17 -11.42 0.32
CA MET A 410 -7.99 -11.08 -0.85
C MET A 410 -7.43 -9.93 -1.70
N CYS A 411 -6.37 -9.23 -1.28
CA CYS A 411 -5.82 -8.10 -2.04
C CYS A 411 -5.42 -8.49 -3.49
N LEU A 412 -5.00 -9.74 -3.72
CA LEU A 412 -4.54 -10.21 -5.03
C LEU A 412 -4.97 -11.63 -5.40
N ALA A 413 -5.78 -12.29 -4.60
CA ALA A 413 -6.35 -13.61 -4.90
C ALA A 413 -5.32 -14.70 -5.30
N MET A 414 -4.08 -14.63 -4.79
CA MET A 414 -3.04 -15.65 -4.97
C MET A 414 -3.08 -16.72 -3.85
N ASN A 415 -4.07 -16.65 -3.01
CA ASN A 415 -4.33 -17.55 -1.87
C ASN A 415 -5.83 -17.93 -1.87
N PRO A 416 -6.30 -18.76 -0.94
CA PRO A 416 -7.71 -19.20 -0.91
C PRO A 416 -8.74 -18.10 -0.67
N ASP A 417 -8.32 -16.91 -0.22
CA ASP A 417 -9.22 -15.78 0.03
C ASP A 417 -9.58 -15.09 -1.29
N GLN A 418 -10.66 -15.54 -1.92
CA GLN A 418 -11.13 -15.07 -3.23
C GLN A 418 -12.62 -14.78 -3.22
N LEU A 419 -13.03 -13.89 -4.13
CA LEU A 419 -14.43 -13.68 -4.48
C LEU A 419 -14.91 -14.74 -5.47
N GLN A 420 -16.19 -15.10 -5.36
CA GLN A 420 -16.85 -15.91 -6.35
C GLN A 420 -17.29 -15.05 -7.56
N PRO A 421 -17.48 -15.64 -8.74
CA PRO A 421 -17.99 -14.91 -9.92
C PRO A 421 -19.31 -14.20 -9.62
N GLY A 422 -19.35 -12.90 -9.91
CA GLY A 422 -20.50 -12.03 -9.65
C GLY A 422 -20.59 -11.46 -8.24
N GLU A 423 -19.83 -11.99 -7.28
CA GLU A 423 -19.80 -11.49 -5.89
C GLU A 423 -19.24 -10.06 -5.83
N ARG A 424 -19.91 -9.20 -5.08
CA ARG A 424 -19.58 -7.78 -4.95
C ARG A 424 -18.96 -7.48 -3.58
N CYS A 425 -17.78 -6.89 -3.59
CA CYS A 425 -17.01 -6.62 -2.39
C CYS A 425 -16.79 -5.13 -2.13
N ALA A 426 -17.03 -4.70 -0.89
CA ALA A 426 -16.50 -3.45 -0.36
C ALA A 426 -15.12 -3.70 0.25
N ALA A 427 -14.06 -3.13 -0.33
CA ALA A 427 -12.68 -3.48 0.00
C ALA A 427 -11.79 -2.29 0.31
N THR A 428 -10.89 -2.47 1.27
CA THR A 428 -9.82 -1.51 1.56
C THR A 428 -8.55 -1.77 0.76
N SER A 429 -8.59 -2.67 -0.21
CA SER A 429 -7.51 -2.95 -1.16
C SER A 429 -7.07 -1.70 -1.95
N ASN A 430 -6.00 -1.83 -2.68
CA ASN A 430 -5.44 -0.76 -3.51
C ASN A 430 -5.87 -0.84 -4.99
N ARG A 431 -6.22 -2.03 -5.48
CA ARG A 431 -6.59 -2.29 -6.88
C ARG A 431 -7.91 -3.03 -6.99
N ASN A 432 -8.67 -2.74 -8.04
CA ASN A 432 -9.96 -3.36 -8.32
C ASN A 432 -10.18 -3.69 -9.80
N PHE A 433 -9.11 -3.88 -10.58
CA PHE A 433 -9.27 -4.31 -11.97
C PHE A 433 -9.93 -5.71 -12.07
N GLU A 434 -10.49 -6.01 -13.23
CA GLU A 434 -11.21 -7.25 -13.51
C GLU A 434 -10.44 -8.49 -13.05
N GLY A 435 -11.03 -9.30 -12.18
CA GLY A 435 -10.43 -10.53 -11.66
C GLY A 435 -9.41 -10.37 -10.53
N ARG A 436 -9.09 -9.14 -10.08
CA ARG A 436 -8.05 -8.89 -9.05
C ARG A 436 -8.27 -9.65 -7.75
N GLN A 437 -9.50 -9.72 -7.27
CA GLN A 437 -9.87 -10.41 -6.03
C GLN A 437 -10.55 -11.77 -6.27
N GLY A 438 -10.47 -12.30 -7.47
CA GLY A 438 -11.09 -13.53 -7.94
C GLY A 438 -11.78 -13.32 -9.29
N ARG A 439 -11.79 -14.37 -10.11
CA ARG A 439 -12.38 -14.31 -11.47
C ARG A 439 -13.85 -13.92 -11.41
N GLY A 440 -14.21 -12.80 -12.07
CA GLY A 440 -15.57 -12.27 -12.11
C GLY A 440 -16.02 -11.58 -10.82
N GLY A 441 -15.15 -11.42 -9.84
CA GLY A 441 -15.39 -10.64 -8.61
C GLY A 441 -15.49 -9.14 -8.91
N ARG A 442 -16.37 -8.44 -8.22
CA ARG A 442 -16.70 -7.02 -8.42
C ARG A 442 -16.30 -6.22 -7.19
N THR A 443 -15.25 -5.42 -7.28
CA THR A 443 -14.67 -4.75 -6.11
C THR A 443 -14.85 -3.24 -6.15
N HIS A 444 -15.38 -2.68 -5.06
CA HIS A 444 -15.44 -1.26 -4.77
C HIS A 444 -14.37 -0.90 -3.74
N LEU A 445 -13.42 -0.03 -4.11
CA LEU A 445 -12.40 0.48 -3.19
C LEU A 445 -12.97 1.60 -2.33
N MET A 446 -12.68 1.55 -1.04
CA MET A 446 -13.09 2.57 -0.08
C MET A 446 -12.22 2.53 1.19
N SER A 447 -12.43 3.50 2.07
CA SER A 447 -11.74 3.57 3.36
C SER A 447 -12.22 2.49 4.35
N PRO A 448 -11.42 2.15 5.39
CA PRO A 448 -11.81 1.16 6.41
C PRO A 448 -13.12 1.49 7.12
N VAL A 449 -13.35 2.76 7.43
CA VAL A 449 -14.61 3.20 8.07
C VAL A 449 -15.81 3.05 7.15
N MET A 450 -15.65 3.31 5.85
CA MET A 450 -16.68 3.09 4.84
C MET A 450 -16.98 1.61 4.64
N ALA A 451 -15.95 0.76 4.60
CA ALA A 451 -16.11 -0.69 4.51
C ALA A 451 -16.84 -1.26 5.72
N ALA A 452 -16.50 -0.80 6.93
CA ALA A 452 -17.20 -1.17 8.16
C ALA A 452 -18.69 -0.73 8.13
N ALA A 453 -18.97 0.50 7.67
CA ALA A 453 -20.35 0.99 7.51
C ALA A 453 -21.13 0.15 6.47
N ALA A 454 -20.49 -0.21 5.37
CA ALA A 454 -21.07 -1.07 4.35
C ALA A 454 -21.39 -2.48 4.88
N ALA A 455 -20.55 -3.04 5.75
CA ALA A 455 -20.81 -4.32 6.41
C ALA A 455 -22.11 -4.32 7.25
N LEU A 456 -22.39 -3.21 7.93
CA LEU A 456 -23.58 -3.09 8.78
C LEU A 456 -24.89 -3.00 7.98
N THR A 457 -24.85 -2.39 6.79
CA THR A 457 -26.05 -2.10 6.00
C THR A 457 -26.29 -3.07 4.85
N GLY A 458 -25.25 -3.76 4.40
CA GLY A 458 -25.27 -4.57 3.18
C GLY A 458 -25.28 -3.74 1.89
N LYS A 459 -24.91 -2.47 1.97
CA LYS A 459 -24.86 -1.52 0.84
C LYS A 459 -23.66 -0.59 0.96
N LEU A 460 -23.25 0.03 -0.14
CA LEU A 460 -22.34 1.17 -0.08
C LEU A 460 -22.95 2.27 0.78
N THR A 461 -22.25 2.70 1.81
CA THR A 461 -22.87 3.54 2.87
C THR A 461 -21.98 4.72 3.21
N ASP A 462 -22.61 5.90 3.32
CA ASP A 462 -21.95 7.10 3.82
C ASP A 462 -21.73 7.00 5.34
N VAL A 463 -20.48 6.78 5.74
CA VAL A 463 -20.10 6.60 7.14
C VAL A 463 -20.46 7.80 8.02
N ARG A 464 -20.53 9.01 7.45
CA ARG A 464 -20.90 10.24 8.19
C ARG A 464 -22.30 10.16 8.84
N LYS A 465 -23.16 9.27 8.38
CA LYS A 465 -24.47 8.99 8.98
C LYS A 465 -24.39 8.10 10.23
N MET A 466 -23.22 7.56 10.55
CA MET A 466 -22.99 6.61 11.65
C MET A 466 -22.01 7.11 12.71
N MET A 467 -21.38 8.27 12.47
CA MET A 467 -20.44 8.93 13.37
C MET A 467 -21.12 9.77 14.43
#